data_a6200f66143db6df1ba0303f3c55b6a7
#
_entry.id   a6200f66143db6df1ba0303f3c55b6a7
#
_cell.length_a   1.000
_cell.length_b   1.000
_cell.length_c   1.000
_cell.angle_alpha   90.00
_cell.angle_beta   90.00
_cell.angle_gamma   90.00
#
_symmetry.space_group_name_H-M   'P 1'
#
loop_
_entity.id
_entity.type
_entity.pdbx_description
1 polymer ?
#
loop_
_entity_poly.entity_id
_entity_poly.type
_entity_poly.pdbx_seq_one_letter_code
_entity_poly.pdbx_strand_id
1 'polypeptide(L)'
;MVQPFAPLDLAGRWWAPLLAATGLLVCLPAGGLAQATKGTPPAAKGADPKAAPAPKAAPKGAAAKKAAAPAAPKAEAGAEEAPPAAEPARPKQAELEERYEDPRAQEALTAEFPALYPNLRRIDADADRRIAAMAEGSANADAAFIQTYVQYQLAQLTAKPNVGAMLDPAGNPQAAKAIEVAGANLLNPLLIALDPARPNPAFRATYTRALVAAAGDALKNNLYARTMLMVALSRSRDPQAFRVFRQVLDDPQQPLTLKILAAVGVTQAADDGRAGVDPGEAVQLGRSLAGFLERELEAFWPSRYRAVEALGALRQASANLNEPKATLAASLLAVLADPQARPQVRAEAAWALGMLRPNVQNPRYNFELIAHHMGGAAADIGDVIVAEGTANPVFATRLADQLLVLLSGIEGDPQIRNAGLLRVDHPNVANQRAAIQGVLDRVREVARAAVELSRSAGVQRAQRTAEVAAAVQALRAHLAKSPPADLALFPDGPTFPLAPPAGAAAENADAAPAPPASPTAAAAPKSR
;
A
#
# COMPACT_ATOMS: atom_id res chain seq x y z
N MET A 1 10.70 4.47 30.39
CA MET A 1 10.84 3.18 29.70
C MET A 1 9.67 3.07 28.72
N VAL A 2 9.90 3.37 27.46
CA VAL A 2 8.90 3.27 26.39
C VAL A 2 9.08 1.90 25.79
N GLN A 3 8.02 1.06 25.84
CA GLN A 3 8.02 -0.25 25.20
C GLN A 3 8.18 -0.07 23.68
N PRO A 4 9.00 -0.88 23.01
CA PRO A 4 9.11 -0.84 21.56
C PRO A 4 7.79 -1.30 20.94
N PHE A 5 7.24 -0.49 20.05
CA PHE A 5 6.11 -0.85 19.22
C PHE A 5 6.47 -2.08 18.39
N ALA A 6 5.66 -3.12 18.50
CA ALA A 6 5.73 -4.25 17.59
C ALA A 6 5.48 -3.76 16.15
N PRO A 7 6.19 -4.29 15.14
CA PRO A 7 5.95 -3.91 13.75
C PRO A 7 4.51 -4.28 13.40
N LEU A 8 3.72 -3.27 13.07
CA LEU A 8 2.38 -3.43 12.52
C LEU A 8 2.52 -4.23 11.23
N ASP A 9 1.96 -5.43 11.22
CA ASP A 9 1.81 -6.26 10.02
C ASP A 9 0.80 -5.60 9.06
N LEU A 10 1.24 -4.53 8.42
CA LEU A 10 0.47 -3.75 7.44
C LEU A 10 0.19 -4.56 6.17
N ALA A 11 0.95 -5.63 5.90
CA ALA A 11 0.77 -6.46 4.72
C ALA A 11 -0.52 -7.30 4.77
N GLY A 12 -0.95 -7.75 5.96
CA GLY A 12 -2.10 -8.66 6.10
C GLY A 12 -3.48 -8.00 5.98
N ARG A 13 -3.61 -6.69 6.24
CA ARG A 13 -4.93 -6.02 6.35
C ARG A 13 -5.48 -5.42 5.05
N TRP A 14 -4.69 -5.26 4.00
CA TRP A 14 -5.07 -4.50 2.80
C TRP A 14 -5.44 -5.35 1.58
N TRP A 15 -5.25 -6.67 1.62
CA TRP A 15 -5.50 -7.56 0.49
C TRP A 15 -6.98 -7.85 0.23
N ALA A 16 -7.80 -7.92 1.26
CA ALA A 16 -9.22 -8.21 1.11
C ALA A 16 -9.98 -7.16 0.27
N PRO A 17 -9.79 -5.84 0.46
CA PRO A 17 -10.46 -4.84 -0.37
C PRO A 17 -9.92 -4.76 -1.80
N LEU A 18 -8.64 -5.09 -2.06
CA LEU A 18 -8.08 -5.03 -3.40
C LEU A 18 -8.62 -6.15 -4.31
N LEU A 19 -8.85 -7.34 -3.76
CA LEU A 19 -9.50 -8.45 -4.46
C LEU A 19 -11.01 -8.21 -4.64
N ALA A 20 -11.66 -7.50 -3.71
CA ALA A 20 -13.05 -7.12 -3.83
C ALA A 20 -13.30 -6.04 -4.91
N ALA A 21 -12.37 -5.10 -5.08
CA ALA A 21 -12.47 -4.04 -6.09
C ALA A 21 -12.34 -4.56 -7.53
N THR A 22 -11.74 -5.72 -7.74
CA THR A 22 -11.60 -6.34 -9.08
C THR A 22 -12.77 -7.26 -9.44
N GLY A 23 -13.79 -7.40 -8.58
CA GLY A 23 -14.87 -8.37 -8.78
C GLY A 23 -14.42 -9.84 -8.70
N LEU A 24 -13.13 -10.08 -8.53
CA LEU A 24 -12.53 -11.39 -8.31
C LEU A 24 -12.50 -11.68 -6.80
N LEU A 25 -13.68 -11.83 -6.18
CA LEU A 25 -13.81 -12.42 -4.86
C LEU A 25 -13.52 -13.93 -5.01
N VAL A 26 -12.24 -14.29 -5.12
CA VAL A 26 -11.84 -15.66 -4.82
C VAL A 26 -12.08 -15.82 -3.33
N CYS A 27 -13.16 -16.49 -2.99
CA CYS A 27 -13.43 -16.96 -1.63
C CYS A 27 -12.28 -17.89 -1.24
N LEU A 28 -11.19 -17.35 -0.73
CA LEU A 28 -10.24 -18.13 0.04
C LEU A 28 -10.97 -18.55 1.32
N PRO A 29 -11.17 -19.85 1.58
CA PRO A 29 -11.85 -20.29 2.79
C PRO A 29 -11.00 -19.83 3.98
N ALA A 30 -11.55 -18.90 4.77
CA ALA A 30 -10.98 -18.42 6.03
C ALA A 30 -10.93 -19.51 7.14
N GLY A 31 -11.06 -20.79 6.75
CA GLY A 31 -11.26 -21.94 7.64
C GLY A 31 -10.07 -22.90 7.79
N GLY A 32 -8.92 -22.66 7.16
CA GLY A 32 -7.85 -23.67 7.06
C GLY A 32 -6.65 -23.53 7.99
N LEU A 33 -6.50 -22.45 8.75
CA LEU A 33 -5.27 -22.20 9.55
C LEU A 33 -5.39 -22.48 11.07
N ALA A 34 -6.49 -23.04 11.55
CA ALA A 34 -6.71 -23.25 12.99
C ALA A 34 -6.70 -24.72 13.47
N GLN A 35 -6.27 -25.71 12.68
CA GLN A 35 -6.23 -27.10 13.13
C GLN A 35 -4.98 -27.88 12.72
N ALA A 36 -3.81 -27.44 13.13
CA ALA A 36 -2.59 -28.25 13.07
C ALA A 36 -1.66 -28.01 14.28
N THR A 37 -2.20 -28.02 15.50
CA THR A 37 -1.38 -28.15 16.72
C THR A 37 -2.07 -29.05 17.73
N LYS A 38 -2.14 -30.36 17.45
CA LYS A 38 -2.24 -31.43 18.45
C LYS A 38 -1.48 -32.63 17.96
N GLY A 39 -0.17 -32.51 17.96
CA GLY A 39 0.77 -33.63 17.88
C GLY A 39 1.48 -33.73 19.22
N THR A 40 1.11 -34.72 20.01
CA THR A 40 1.75 -35.11 21.28
C THR A 40 3.21 -35.52 21.01
N PRO A 41 4.21 -35.01 21.73
CA PRO A 41 5.59 -35.50 21.61
C PRO A 41 5.72 -36.89 22.24
N PRO A 42 6.57 -37.77 21.71
CA PRO A 42 6.83 -39.09 22.27
C PRO A 42 7.63 -39.00 23.57
N ALA A 43 7.25 -39.86 24.52
CA ALA A 43 7.81 -39.99 25.85
C ALA A 43 9.30 -40.36 25.82
N ALA A 44 10.14 -39.53 26.44
CA ALA A 44 11.49 -39.92 26.84
C ALA A 44 11.42 -40.67 28.19
N LYS A 45 11.96 -41.89 28.20
CA LYS A 45 12.15 -42.70 29.39
C LYS A 45 13.32 -42.20 30.25
N GLY A 46 13.06 -42.12 31.55
CA GLY A 46 14.08 -42.39 32.59
C GLY A 46 14.56 -41.18 33.39
N ALA A 47 14.00 -40.99 34.59
CA ALA A 47 14.65 -40.89 35.90
C ALA A 47 13.67 -40.44 36.97
N ASP A 48 13.33 -41.31 37.91
CA ASP A 48 12.90 -41.04 39.27
C ASP A 48 14.06 -40.38 40.07
N PRO A 49 13.89 -39.73 41.20
CA PRO A 49 12.78 -39.64 42.16
C PRO A 49 12.69 -38.32 42.96
N LYS A 50 11.71 -38.22 43.72
CA LYS A 50 11.56 -37.70 45.08
C LYS A 50 10.35 -36.81 45.27
N ALA A 51 9.53 -37.37 46.13
CA ALA A 51 8.30 -36.78 46.67
C ALA A 51 8.52 -35.47 47.42
N ALA A 52 7.56 -34.55 47.29
CA ALA A 52 7.21 -33.52 48.24
C ALA A 52 5.72 -33.20 48.15
N PRO A 53 5.09 -32.76 49.25
CA PRO A 53 3.68 -33.11 49.59
C PRO A 53 2.64 -32.16 49.02
N ALA A 54 1.40 -32.65 48.94
CA ALA A 54 0.21 -31.96 48.48
C ALA A 54 -0.25 -30.84 49.46
N PRO A 55 -0.76 -29.73 48.96
CA PRO A 55 -1.58 -28.82 49.77
C PRO A 55 -3.07 -29.15 49.65
N LYS A 56 -3.72 -28.99 50.80
CA LYS A 56 -5.08 -29.30 51.21
C LYS A 56 -6.17 -28.59 50.37
N ALA A 57 -7.26 -29.32 50.25
CA ALA A 57 -8.55 -28.84 49.76
C ALA A 57 -9.11 -27.66 50.56
N ALA A 58 -9.77 -26.71 49.90
CA ALA A 58 -10.61 -25.68 50.44
C ALA A 58 -12.09 -25.89 50.03
N PRO A 59 -13.06 -25.42 50.82
CA PRO A 59 -14.39 -26.01 50.90
C PRO A 59 -15.42 -25.42 49.92
N LYS A 60 -16.43 -26.24 49.60
CA LYS A 60 -17.70 -25.87 49.00
C LYS A 60 -18.58 -25.05 49.98
N GLY A 61 -19.23 -24.02 49.49
CA GLY A 61 -20.36 -23.35 50.11
C GLY A 61 -20.65 -22.02 49.37
N ALA A 62 -21.80 -21.81 48.87
CA ALA A 62 -23.10 -21.58 49.28
C ALA A 62 -23.95 -21.00 48.15
N ALA A 63 -25.16 -21.49 48.02
CA ALA A 63 -26.20 -21.02 47.13
C ALA A 63 -26.65 -19.59 47.44
N ALA A 64 -26.79 -18.73 46.46
CA ALA A 64 -27.45 -17.43 46.57
C ALA A 64 -28.79 -17.40 45.84
N LYS A 65 -29.79 -17.03 46.58
CA LYS A 65 -31.21 -16.92 46.28
C LYS A 65 -31.52 -15.93 45.16
N LYS A 66 -32.42 -16.36 44.27
CA LYS A 66 -33.17 -15.56 43.31
C LYS A 66 -34.04 -14.52 44.08
N ALA A 67 -33.84 -13.23 43.87
CA ALA A 67 -34.73 -12.17 44.29
C ALA A 67 -35.56 -11.66 43.09
N ALA A 68 -36.86 -11.59 43.30
CA ALA A 68 -37.87 -11.12 42.37
C ALA A 68 -37.81 -9.59 42.23
N ALA A 69 -37.95 -9.09 41.00
CA ALA A 69 -38.10 -7.67 40.71
C ALA A 69 -39.56 -7.21 40.92
N PRO A 70 -39.81 -6.00 41.44
CA PRO A 70 -41.13 -5.45 41.60
C PRO A 70 -41.66 -4.83 40.30
N ALA A 71 -42.98 -4.92 40.12
CA ALA A 71 -43.73 -4.40 38.99
C ALA A 71 -43.70 -2.85 38.94
N ALA A 72 -43.54 -2.29 37.73
CA ALA A 72 -43.67 -0.87 37.47
C ALA A 72 -45.15 -0.45 37.27
N PRO A 73 -45.53 0.76 37.71
CA PRO A 73 -46.89 1.28 37.53
C PRO A 73 -47.13 1.79 36.10
N LYS A 74 -48.34 1.53 35.59
CA LYS A 74 -48.88 2.16 34.37
C LYS A 74 -49.05 3.66 34.62
N ALA A 75 -48.54 4.49 33.75
CA ALA A 75 -48.94 5.89 33.60
C ALA A 75 -49.43 6.08 32.17
N GLU A 76 -50.72 6.34 32.04
CA GLU A 76 -51.36 6.95 30.87
C GLU A 76 -51.06 8.46 30.88
N ALA A 77 -50.55 8.98 29.77
CA ALA A 77 -50.85 10.35 29.34
C ALA A 77 -50.28 10.57 27.93
N GLY A 78 -51.13 10.91 27.00
CA GLY A 78 -50.79 11.27 25.63
C GLY A 78 -49.85 12.46 25.60
N ALA A 79 -48.77 12.28 24.89
CA ALA A 79 -47.88 13.34 24.41
C ALA A 79 -47.80 13.21 22.91
N GLU A 80 -48.26 14.22 22.21
CA GLU A 80 -48.16 14.44 20.77
C GLU A 80 -46.70 14.29 20.36
N GLU A 81 -46.44 13.28 19.55
CA GLU A 81 -45.09 12.90 19.09
C GLU A 81 -44.62 13.99 18.11
N ALA A 82 -43.70 14.84 18.53
CA ALA A 82 -42.97 15.73 17.64
C ALA A 82 -42.30 14.93 16.52
N PRO A 83 -42.34 15.41 15.26
CA PRO A 83 -41.69 14.67 14.15
C PRO A 83 -40.24 14.45 14.46
N PRO A 84 -39.69 13.23 14.20
CA PRO A 84 -38.30 12.91 14.48
C PRO A 84 -37.42 13.94 13.76
N ALA A 85 -36.52 14.55 14.52
CA ALA A 85 -35.48 15.43 13.97
C ALA A 85 -34.79 14.67 12.85
N ALA A 86 -34.72 15.26 11.65
CA ALA A 86 -34.05 14.66 10.51
C ALA A 86 -32.65 14.21 10.95
N GLU A 87 -32.38 12.91 10.88
CA GLU A 87 -31.02 12.37 11.11
C GLU A 87 -30.06 13.19 10.23
N PRO A 88 -28.95 13.69 10.79
CA PRO A 88 -27.93 14.34 9.99
C PRO A 88 -27.54 13.37 8.88
N ALA A 89 -27.66 13.82 7.63
CA ALA A 89 -27.36 13.02 6.46
C ALA A 89 -25.97 12.41 6.66
N ARG A 90 -25.91 11.08 6.81
CA ARG A 90 -24.66 10.35 6.87
C ARG A 90 -23.86 10.76 5.64
N PRO A 91 -22.59 11.23 5.79
CA PRO A 91 -21.75 11.52 4.63
C PRO A 91 -21.80 10.28 3.76
N LYS A 92 -22.12 10.47 2.49
CA LYS A 92 -22.31 9.37 1.54
C LYS A 92 -21.05 8.53 1.56
N GLN A 93 -21.13 7.33 2.08
CA GLN A 93 -20.08 6.31 2.06
C GLN A 93 -19.60 6.02 0.62
N ALA A 94 -20.35 6.51 -0.37
CA ALA A 94 -20.07 6.44 -1.80
C ALA A 94 -18.79 7.16 -2.26
N GLU A 95 -18.26 8.13 -1.51
CA GLU A 95 -16.97 8.75 -1.86
C GLU A 95 -15.74 7.91 -1.43
N LEU A 96 -15.94 6.90 -0.60
CA LEU A 96 -14.85 5.98 -0.17
C LEU A 96 -14.68 4.77 -1.09
N GLU A 97 -15.67 4.48 -1.93
CA GLU A 97 -15.67 3.37 -2.88
C GLU A 97 -15.85 3.90 -4.31
N GLU A 98 -14.93 4.72 -4.80
CA GLU A 98 -14.77 4.90 -6.23
C GLU A 98 -14.45 3.53 -6.83
N ARG A 99 -15.43 2.88 -7.41
CA ARG A 99 -15.22 1.70 -8.26
C ARG A 99 -14.50 2.18 -9.50
N TYR A 100 -13.19 2.04 -9.49
CA TYR A 100 -12.41 2.29 -10.68
C TYR A 100 -12.60 1.11 -11.64
N GLU A 101 -13.30 1.36 -12.75
CA GLU A 101 -13.44 0.40 -13.84
C GLU A 101 -12.30 0.62 -14.84
N ASP A 102 -11.35 -0.30 -14.86
CA ASP A 102 -10.28 -0.29 -15.86
C ASP A 102 -10.77 -0.97 -17.16
N PRO A 103 -10.95 -0.21 -18.26
CA PRO A 103 -11.41 -0.78 -19.52
C PRO A 103 -10.46 -1.87 -20.07
N ARG A 104 -9.16 -1.77 -19.77
CA ARG A 104 -8.16 -2.79 -20.14
C ARG A 104 -8.40 -4.11 -19.41
N ALA A 105 -8.88 -4.06 -18.16
CA ALA A 105 -9.24 -5.25 -17.40
C ALA A 105 -10.50 -5.91 -17.98
N GLN A 106 -11.48 -5.13 -18.36
CA GLN A 106 -12.70 -5.63 -18.98
C GLN A 106 -12.41 -6.30 -20.32
N GLU A 107 -11.58 -5.70 -21.18
CA GLU A 107 -11.13 -6.31 -22.42
C GLU A 107 -10.40 -7.63 -22.18
N ALA A 108 -9.47 -7.67 -21.23
CA ALA A 108 -8.71 -8.87 -20.88
C ALA A 108 -9.57 -9.99 -20.26
N LEU A 109 -10.74 -9.69 -19.72
CA LEU A 109 -11.71 -10.69 -19.23
C LEU A 109 -12.55 -11.28 -20.35
N THR A 110 -12.91 -10.48 -21.36
CA THR A 110 -13.87 -10.89 -22.40
C THR A 110 -13.23 -11.42 -23.67
N ALA A 111 -11.94 -11.10 -23.92
CA ALA A 111 -11.23 -11.57 -25.09
C ALA A 111 -10.97 -13.09 -25.04
N GLU A 112 -11.02 -13.73 -26.22
CA GLU A 112 -10.60 -15.12 -26.35
C GLU A 112 -9.08 -15.25 -26.43
N PHE A 113 -8.53 -16.14 -25.64
CA PHE A 113 -7.10 -16.43 -25.60
C PHE A 113 -6.83 -17.91 -25.91
N PRO A 114 -5.68 -18.23 -26.55
CA PRO A 114 -5.27 -19.62 -26.74
C PRO A 114 -4.88 -20.24 -25.38
N ALA A 115 -5.17 -21.52 -25.20
CA ALA A 115 -4.67 -22.28 -24.08
C ALA A 115 -3.14 -22.34 -24.13
N LEU A 116 -2.46 -22.03 -23.03
CA LEU A 116 -1.01 -22.20 -22.91
C LEU A 116 -0.67 -23.69 -22.77
N TYR A 117 0.44 -24.08 -23.35
CA TYR A 117 1.00 -25.43 -23.26
C TYR A 117 -0.01 -26.56 -23.57
N PRO A 118 -0.75 -26.52 -24.71
CA PRO A 118 -1.86 -27.45 -25.00
C PRO A 118 -1.43 -28.92 -25.07
N ASN A 119 -0.16 -29.17 -25.38
CA ASN A 119 0.42 -30.51 -25.50
C ASN A 119 1.12 -31.00 -24.23
N LEU A 120 1.02 -30.23 -23.11
CA LEU A 120 1.67 -30.62 -21.89
C LEU A 120 0.98 -31.87 -21.31
N ARG A 121 1.78 -32.91 -21.04
CA ARG A 121 1.28 -34.11 -20.39
C ARG A 121 0.83 -33.79 -18.96
N ARG A 122 -0.17 -34.55 -18.50
CA ARG A 122 -0.58 -34.46 -17.08
C ARG A 122 0.60 -34.80 -16.19
N ILE A 123 0.84 -33.98 -15.18
CA ILE A 123 1.85 -34.25 -14.16
C ILE A 123 1.38 -35.39 -13.24
N ASP A 124 2.32 -36.03 -12.56
CA ASP A 124 2.05 -37.14 -11.64
C ASP A 124 1.12 -36.70 -10.49
N ALA A 125 0.36 -37.64 -9.94
CA ALA A 125 -0.58 -37.37 -8.86
C ALA A 125 0.10 -36.89 -7.56
N ASP A 126 1.39 -37.15 -7.39
CA ASP A 126 2.20 -36.72 -6.24
C ASP A 126 3.03 -35.45 -6.50
N ALA A 127 2.83 -34.79 -7.65
CA ALA A 127 3.58 -33.60 -8.03
C ALA A 127 3.48 -32.48 -6.99
N ASP A 128 2.31 -32.25 -6.40
CA ASP A 128 2.12 -31.23 -5.36
C ASP A 128 2.91 -31.57 -4.09
N ARG A 129 2.99 -32.85 -3.72
CA ARG A 129 3.81 -33.30 -2.59
C ARG A 129 5.30 -33.15 -2.88
N ARG A 130 5.72 -33.50 -4.11
CA ARG A 130 7.12 -33.39 -4.54
C ARG A 130 7.58 -31.92 -4.55
N ILE A 131 6.77 -31.00 -5.08
CA ILE A 131 7.10 -29.58 -5.08
C ILE A 131 7.15 -29.00 -3.67
N ALA A 132 6.22 -29.39 -2.78
CA ALA A 132 6.25 -29.00 -1.37
C ALA A 132 7.52 -29.48 -0.66
N ALA A 133 7.92 -30.73 -0.86
CA ALA A 133 9.16 -31.26 -0.29
C ALA A 133 10.41 -30.51 -0.75
N MET A 134 10.45 -30.07 -2.02
CA MET A 134 11.51 -29.19 -2.53
C MET A 134 11.47 -27.81 -1.87
N ALA A 135 10.30 -27.24 -1.69
CA ALA A 135 10.11 -25.93 -1.05
C ALA A 135 10.51 -25.95 0.43
N GLU A 136 10.19 -27.03 1.16
CA GLU A 136 10.62 -27.27 2.54
C GLU A 136 12.11 -27.56 2.70
N GLY A 137 12.83 -27.85 1.60
CA GLY A 137 14.24 -28.25 1.62
C GLY A 137 14.48 -29.71 2.01
N SER A 138 13.43 -30.54 2.09
CA SER A 138 13.54 -31.99 2.33
C SER A 138 13.93 -32.78 1.07
N ALA A 139 13.84 -32.15 -0.11
CA ALA A 139 14.32 -32.65 -1.38
C ALA A 139 15.09 -31.56 -2.14
N ASN A 140 16.02 -31.98 -3.00
CA ASN A 140 16.77 -31.04 -3.85
C ASN A 140 15.85 -30.41 -4.90
N ALA A 141 16.05 -29.12 -5.19
CA ALA A 141 15.31 -28.40 -6.22
C ALA A 141 15.68 -28.94 -7.62
N ASP A 142 14.71 -29.56 -8.28
CA ASP A 142 14.81 -30.04 -9.67
C ASP A 142 14.23 -28.97 -10.60
N ALA A 143 15.09 -28.23 -11.27
CA ALA A 143 14.69 -27.10 -12.11
C ALA A 143 13.78 -27.50 -13.27
N ALA A 144 14.00 -28.67 -13.89
CA ALA A 144 13.18 -29.16 -14.99
C ALA A 144 11.76 -29.55 -14.52
N PHE A 145 11.68 -30.21 -13.38
CA PHE A 145 10.40 -30.53 -12.74
C PHE A 145 9.63 -29.26 -12.32
N ILE A 146 10.34 -28.30 -11.69
CA ILE A 146 9.74 -27.02 -11.28
C ILE A 146 9.19 -26.27 -12.50
N GLN A 147 9.93 -26.21 -13.60
CA GLN A 147 9.48 -25.59 -14.84
C GLN A 147 8.23 -26.28 -15.40
N THR A 148 8.22 -27.60 -15.46
CA THR A 148 7.05 -28.39 -15.93
C THR A 148 5.85 -28.17 -15.02
N TYR A 149 6.07 -28.10 -13.71
CA TYR A 149 5.01 -27.83 -12.73
C TYR A 149 4.36 -26.46 -12.94
N VAL A 150 5.16 -25.40 -13.06
CA VAL A 150 4.68 -24.03 -13.33
C VAL A 150 3.90 -23.98 -14.64
N GLN A 151 4.43 -24.58 -15.71
CA GLN A 151 3.75 -24.65 -17.00
C GLN A 151 2.41 -25.38 -16.91
N TYR A 152 2.35 -26.47 -16.16
CA TYR A 152 1.11 -27.21 -15.94
C TYR A 152 0.04 -26.38 -15.23
N GLN A 153 0.41 -25.66 -14.17
CA GLN A 153 -0.56 -24.80 -13.47
C GLN A 153 -1.06 -23.68 -14.38
N LEU A 154 -0.18 -23.05 -15.18
CA LEU A 154 -0.57 -22.05 -16.17
C LEU A 154 -1.46 -22.63 -17.28
N ALA A 155 -1.21 -23.87 -17.70
CA ALA A 155 -2.10 -24.57 -18.65
C ALA A 155 -3.50 -24.74 -18.07
N GLN A 156 -3.64 -25.08 -16.78
CA GLN A 156 -4.95 -25.17 -16.12
C GLN A 156 -5.66 -23.81 -16.05
N LEU A 157 -4.93 -22.71 -15.78
CA LEU A 157 -5.48 -21.35 -15.72
C LEU A 157 -5.95 -20.83 -17.09
N THR A 158 -5.50 -21.44 -18.19
CA THR A 158 -5.79 -20.99 -19.55
C THR A 158 -6.57 -21.99 -20.38
N ALA A 159 -6.89 -23.16 -19.81
CA ALA A 159 -7.71 -24.18 -20.47
C ALA A 159 -9.14 -23.65 -20.72
N LYS A 160 -9.60 -23.71 -21.98
CA LYS A 160 -10.91 -23.17 -22.37
C LYS A 160 -12.08 -23.62 -21.47
N PRO A 161 -12.23 -24.91 -21.08
CA PRO A 161 -13.31 -25.32 -20.20
C PRO A 161 -13.24 -24.64 -18.82
N ASN A 162 -12.03 -24.41 -18.31
CA ASN A 162 -11.82 -23.80 -17.00
C ASN A 162 -12.14 -22.30 -17.05
N VAL A 163 -11.67 -21.59 -18.09
CA VAL A 163 -11.95 -20.15 -18.27
C VAL A 163 -13.45 -19.90 -18.44
N GLY A 164 -14.16 -20.74 -19.23
CA GLY A 164 -15.62 -20.67 -19.35
C GLY A 164 -16.33 -20.83 -18.00
N ALA A 165 -15.84 -21.71 -17.14
CA ALA A 165 -16.40 -21.94 -15.82
C ALA A 165 -16.14 -20.78 -14.82
N MET A 166 -15.16 -19.93 -15.06
CA MET A 166 -14.99 -18.69 -14.25
C MET A 166 -16.11 -17.68 -14.49
N LEU A 167 -16.58 -17.60 -15.74
CA LEU A 167 -17.67 -16.68 -16.11
C LEU A 167 -19.04 -17.23 -15.67
N ASP A 168 -19.18 -18.54 -15.60
CA ASP A 168 -20.35 -19.25 -15.07
C ASP A 168 -19.94 -20.39 -14.13
N PRO A 169 -19.59 -20.10 -12.86
CA PRO A 169 -19.16 -21.10 -11.89
C PRO A 169 -20.25 -22.15 -11.57
N ALA A 170 -21.52 -21.78 -11.68
CA ALA A 170 -22.64 -22.67 -11.40
C ALA A 170 -22.80 -23.74 -12.50
N GLY A 171 -22.49 -23.38 -13.74
CA GLY A 171 -22.59 -24.28 -14.90
C GLY A 171 -21.52 -25.38 -14.90
N ASN A 172 -20.33 -25.11 -14.35
CA ASN A 172 -19.26 -26.11 -14.25
C ASN A 172 -18.39 -25.92 -13.00
N PRO A 173 -18.87 -26.33 -11.82
CA PRO A 173 -18.17 -26.12 -10.55
C PRO A 173 -16.84 -26.86 -10.45
N GLN A 174 -16.66 -27.97 -11.17
CA GLN A 174 -15.38 -28.71 -11.16
C GLN A 174 -14.29 -27.94 -11.91
N ALA A 175 -14.61 -27.33 -13.05
CA ALA A 175 -13.67 -26.53 -13.82
C ALA A 175 -13.36 -25.21 -13.10
N ALA A 176 -14.33 -24.56 -12.44
CA ALA A 176 -14.09 -23.40 -11.59
C ALA A 176 -13.12 -23.73 -10.44
N LYS A 177 -13.32 -24.87 -9.77
CA LYS A 177 -12.42 -25.36 -8.73
C LYS A 177 -11.01 -25.68 -9.26
N ALA A 178 -10.89 -26.18 -10.49
CA ALA A 178 -9.58 -26.46 -11.09
C ALA A 178 -8.73 -25.17 -11.24
N ILE A 179 -9.34 -24.04 -11.55
CA ILE A 179 -8.67 -22.74 -11.61
C ILE A 179 -8.22 -22.28 -10.23
N GLU A 180 -9.08 -22.36 -9.22
CA GLU A 180 -8.73 -22.00 -7.84
C GLU A 180 -7.54 -22.84 -7.35
N VAL A 181 -7.58 -24.14 -7.58
CA VAL A 181 -6.50 -25.06 -7.23
C VAL A 181 -5.21 -24.72 -7.97
N ALA A 182 -5.28 -24.47 -9.27
CA ALA A 182 -4.09 -24.11 -10.04
C ALA A 182 -3.47 -22.79 -9.57
N GLY A 183 -4.29 -21.78 -9.26
CA GLY A 183 -3.83 -20.52 -8.68
C GLY A 183 -3.16 -20.72 -7.30
N ALA A 184 -3.77 -21.50 -6.42
CA ALA A 184 -3.20 -21.85 -5.13
C ALA A 184 -1.88 -22.63 -5.29
N ASN A 185 -1.80 -23.55 -6.23
CA ASN A 185 -0.62 -24.37 -6.50
C ASN A 185 0.55 -23.54 -7.07
N LEU A 186 0.30 -22.43 -7.78
CA LEU A 186 1.35 -21.50 -8.15
C LEU A 186 1.92 -20.73 -6.95
N LEU A 187 1.12 -20.50 -5.92
CA LEU A 187 1.50 -19.65 -4.79
C LEU A 187 2.07 -20.44 -3.60
N ASN A 188 1.46 -21.59 -3.26
CA ASN A 188 1.79 -22.35 -2.05
C ASN A 188 3.28 -22.74 -1.93
N PRO A 189 4.00 -23.17 -2.99
CA PRO A 189 5.41 -23.50 -2.90
C PRO A 189 6.28 -22.30 -2.46
N LEU A 190 5.91 -21.09 -2.90
CA LEU A 190 6.59 -19.86 -2.48
C LEU A 190 6.32 -19.54 -1.01
N LEU A 191 5.07 -19.71 -0.54
CA LEU A 191 4.72 -19.48 0.87
C LEU A 191 5.48 -20.45 1.79
N ILE A 192 5.62 -21.71 1.39
CA ILE A 192 6.43 -22.71 2.12
C ILE A 192 7.91 -22.28 2.15
N ALA A 193 8.47 -21.89 1.01
CA ALA A 193 9.90 -21.50 0.92
C ALA A 193 10.21 -20.17 1.63
N LEU A 194 9.19 -19.35 1.91
CA LEU A 194 9.29 -18.08 2.65
C LEU A 194 9.05 -18.24 4.16
N ASP A 195 8.75 -19.44 4.65
CA ASP A 195 8.55 -19.66 6.08
C ASP A 195 9.77 -19.15 6.87
N PRO A 196 9.62 -18.17 7.77
CA PRO A 196 10.74 -17.64 8.55
C PRO A 196 11.47 -18.70 9.39
N ALA A 197 10.79 -19.77 9.79
CA ALA A 197 11.36 -20.87 10.56
C ALA A 197 12.30 -21.76 9.70
N ARG A 198 12.05 -21.84 8.39
CA ARG A 198 12.81 -22.69 7.45
C ARG A 198 12.89 -22.06 6.06
N PRO A 199 13.54 -20.90 5.91
CA PRO A 199 13.60 -20.21 4.62
C PRO A 199 14.43 -21.03 3.61
N ASN A 200 13.92 -21.17 2.38
CA ASN A 200 14.61 -21.86 1.29
C ASN A 200 14.85 -20.92 0.09
N PRO A 201 15.89 -20.06 0.16
CA PRO A 201 16.18 -19.10 -0.90
C PRO A 201 16.59 -19.77 -2.22
N ALA A 202 17.24 -20.94 -2.17
CA ALA A 202 17.67 -21.67 -3.37
C ALA A 202 16.46 -22.19 -4.18
N PHE A 203 15.47 -22.77 -3.51
CA PHE A 203 14.22 -23.17 -4.15
C PHE A 203 13.49 -21.93 -4.70
N ARG A 204 13.34 -20.88 -3.89
CA ARG A 204 12.69 -19.63 -4.28
C ARG A 204 13.29 -19.07 -5.58
N ALA A 205 14.61 -18.94 -5.66
CA ALA A 205 15.29 -18.45 -6.85
C ALA A 205 15.05 -19.33 -8.09
N THR A 206 15.03 -20.66 -7.93
CA THR A 206 14.77 -21.60 -9.04
C THR A 206 13.31 -21.52 -9.48
N TYR A 207 12.38 -21.44 -8.53
CA TYR A 207 10.96 -21.32 -8.81
C TYR A 207 10.62 -19.97 -9.49
N THR A 208 11.19 -18.87 -9.00
CA THR A 208 11.05 -17.55 -9.63
C THR A 208 11.55 -17.55 -11.07
N ARG A 209 12.68 -18.20 -11.33
CA ARG A 209 13.20 -18.33 -12.72
C ARG A 209 12.21 -19.04 -13.64
N ALA A 210 11.54 -20.09 -13.16
CA ALA A 210 10.51 -20.78 -13.93
C ALA A 210 9.28 -19.87 -14.20
N LEU A 211 8.83 -19.09 -13.21
CA LEU A 211 7.77 -18.10 -13.39
C LEU A 211 8.16 -17.01 -14.40
N VAL A 212 9.37 -16.46 -14.30
CA VAL A 212 9.91 -15.46 -15.22
C VAL A 212 10.01 -16.01 -16.65
N ALA A 213 10.43 -17.27 -16.82
CA ALA A 213 10.49 -17.91 -18.14
C ALA A 213 9.09 -18.06 -18.79
N ALA A 214 8.06 -18.27 -17.99
CA ALA A 214 6.68 -18.41 -18.46
C ALA A 214 5.96 -17.06 -18.67
N ALA A 215 6.54 -15.94 -18.20
CA ALA A 215 5.86 -14.65 -18.14
C ALA A 215 5.54 -14.08 -19.53
N GLY A 216 6.40 -14.30 -20.53
CA GLY A 216 6.23 -13.76 -21.88
C GLY A 216 4.90 -14.17 -22.55
N ASP A 217 4.48 -15.42 -22.33
CA ASP A 217 3.23 -15.96 -22.87
C ASP A 217 2.05 -15.71 -21.93
N ALA A 218 2.25 -15.89 -20.63
CA ALA A 218 1.17 -15.76 -19.65
C ALA A 218 0.65 -14.32 -19.53
N LEU A 219 1.51 -13.30 -19.66
CA LEU A 219 1.12 -11.88 -19.64
C LEU A 219 0.33 -11.42 -20.87
N LYS A 220 0.26 -12.24 -21.91
CA LYS A 220 -0.55 -11.99 -23.11
C LYS A 220 -1.86 -12.79 -23.10
N ASN A 221 -2.15 -13.51 -22.05
CA ASN A 221 -3.30 -14.39 -21.93
C ASN A 221 -4.45 -13.73 -21.15
N ASN A 222 -5.44 -14.48 -20.70
CA ASN A 222 -6.58 -13.98 -19.94
C ASN A 222 -6.14 -13.28 -18.63
N LEU A 223 -6.98 -12.38 -18.15
CA LEU A 223 -6.67 -11.56 -16.98
C LEU A 223 -6.33 -12.40 -15.73
N TYR A 224 -6.99 -13.55 -15.56
CA TYR A 224 -6.78 -14.38 -14.38
C TYR A 224 -5.39 -15.02 -14.38
N ALA A 225 -4.95 -15.57 -15.50
CA ALA A 225 -3.61 -16.14 -15.64
C ALA A 225 -2.53 -15.06 -15.43
N ARG A 226 -2.72 -13.85 -16.01
CA ARG A 226 -1.83 -12.69 -15.77
C ARG A 226 -1.77 -12.35 -14.30
N THR A 227 -2.93 -12.25 -13.63
CA THR A 227 -3.03 -11.88 -12.22
C THR A 227 -2.35 -12.92 -11.32
N MET A 228 -2.63 -14.20 -11.51
CA MET A 228 -2.03 -15.27 -10.68
C MET A 228 -0.52 -15.36 -10.86
N LEU A 229 -0.01 -15.19 -12.09
CA LEU A 229 1.41 -15.09 -12.34
C LEU A 229 2.03 -13.88 -11.61
N MET A 230 1.42 -12.70 -11.71
CA MET A 230 1.91 -11.49 -11.06
C MET A 230 1.88 -11.59 -9.54
N VAL A 231 0.84 -12.22 -8.97
CA VAL A 231 0.78 -12.53 -7.53
C VAL A 231 1.92 -13.45 -7.12
N ALA A 232 2.17 -14.53 -7.87
CA ALA A 232 3.26 -15.45 -7.57
C ALA A 232 4.63 -14.76 -7.69
N LEU A 233 4.87 -13.96 -8.74
CA LEU A 233 6.10 -13.19 -8.92
C LEU A 233 6.30 -12.16 -7.81
N SER A 234 5.28 -11.42 -7.42
CA SER A 234 5.40 -10.45 -6.32
C SER A 234 5.69 -11.15 -4.99
N ARG A 235 5.05 -12.29 -4.73
CA ARG A 235 5.29 -13.09 -3.52
C ARG A 235 6.65 -13.80 -3.51
N SER A 236 7.27 -13.98 -4.66
CA SER A 236 8.63 -14.58 -4.70
C SER A 236 9.67 -13.74 -3.97
N ARG A 237 9.45 -12.42 -3.85
CA ARG A 237 10.39 -11.46 -3.24
C ARG A 237 11.80 -11.58 -3.84
N ASP A 238 11.89 -11.90 -5.11
CA ASP A 238 13.16 -12.18 -5.78
C ASP A 238 13.44 -11.14 -6.87
N PRO A 239 14.59 -10.43 -6.84
CA PRO A 239 14.94 -9.43 -7.85
C PRO A 239 14.97 -9.97 -9.29
N GLN A 240 15.07 -11.28 -9.52
CA GLN A 240 14.96 -11.87 -10.86
C GLN A 240 13.62 -11.52 -11.53
N ALA A 241 12.55 -11.21 -10.77
CA ALA A 241 11.26 -10.79 -11.29
C ALA A 241 11.23 -9.33 -11.80
N PHE A 242 12.24 -8.50 -11.52
CA PHE A 242 12.26 -7.08 -11.86
C PHE A 242 12.04 -6.79 -13.34
N ARG A 243 12.65 -7.61 -14.20
CA ARG A 243 12.44 -7.48 -15.65
C ARG A 243 10.98 -7.65 -16.05
N VAL A 244 10.24 -8.56 -15.40
CA VAL A 244 8.81 -8.78 -15.69
C VAL A 244 7.98 -7.62 -15.13
N PHE A 245 8.28 -7.14 -13.92
CA PHE A 245 7.61 -5.98 -13.35
C PHE A 245 7.78 -4.74 -14.22
N ARG A 246 8.99 -4.49 -14.71
CA ARG A 246 9.26 -3.40 -15.65
C ARG A 246 8.43 -3.54 -16.93
N GLN A 247 8.41 -4.72 -17.54
CA GLN A 247 7.62 -4.97 -18.74
C GLN A 247 6.13 -4.65 -18.52
N VAL A 248 5.56 -5.02 -17.36
CA VAL A 248 4.17 -4.73 -17.02
C VAL A 248 3.93 -3.23 -16.79
N LEU A 249 4.85 -2.54 -16.12
CA LEU A 249 4.74 -1.09 -15.87
C LEU A 249 4.83 -0.27 -17.16
N ASP A 250 5.69 -0.68 -18.09
CA ASP A 250 5.93 0.03 -19.35
C ASP A 250 4.86 -0.24 -20.41
N ASP A 251 4.17 -1.38 -20.34
CA ASP A 251 3.13 -1.75 -21.29
C ASP A 251 1.82 -0.98 -21.01
N PRO A 252 1.40 -0.06 -21.92
CA PRO A 252 0.16 0.70 -21.73
C PRO A 252 -1.11 -0.17 -21.78
N GLN A 253 -1.03 -1.36 -22.39
CA GLN A 253 -2.16 -2.27 -22.51
C GLN A 253 -2.40 -3.15 -21.29
N GLN A 254 -1.44 -3.19 -20.35
CA GLN A 254 -1.65 -3.96 -19.13
C GLN A 254 -2.63 -3.25 -18.18
N PRO A 255 -3.61 -3.99 -17.66
CA PRO A 255 -4.54 -3.48 -16.64
C PRO A 255 -3.84 -2.89 -15.43
N LEU A 256 -4.45 -1.86 -14.85
CA LEU A 256 -3.91 -1.15 -13.69
C LEU A 256 -3.65 -2.08 -12.50
N THR A 257 -4.50 -3.10 -12.30
CA THR A 257 -4.31 -4.12 -11.27
C THR A 257 -2.96 -4.83 -11.40
N LEU A 258 -2.52 -5.15 -12.63
CA LEU A 258 -1.23 -5.80 -12.84
C LEU A 258 -0.06 -4.84 -12.58
N LYS A 259 -0.22 -3.55 -12.90
CA LYS A 259 0.77 -2.51 -12.58
C LYS A 259 0.90 -2.31 -11.06
N ILE A 260 -0.21 -2.36 -10.32
CA ILE A 260 -0.22 -2.38 -8.85
C ILE A 260 0.57 -3.60 -8.33
N LEU A 261 0.29 -4.79 -8.84
CA LEU A 261 1.00 -6.01 -8.43
C LEU A 261 2.49 -5.95 -8.77
N ALA A 262 2.86 -5.35 -9.91
CA ALA A 262 4.25 -5.12 -10.27
C ALA A 262 4.94 -4.19 -9.26
N ALA A 263 4.34 -3.05 -8.92
CA ALA A 263 4.86 -2.12 -7.93
C ALA A 263 5.02 -2.79 -6.55
N VAL A 264 4.01 -3.53 -6.07
CA VAL A 264 4.10 -4.32 -4.82
C VAL A 264 5.24 -5.33 -4.89
N GLY A 265 5.40 -6.01 -6.04
CA GLY A 265 6.50 -6.96 -6.27
C GLY A 265 7.87 -6.30 -6.18
N VAL A 266 8.01 -5.10 -6.75
CA VAL A 266 9.25 -4.29 -6.63
C VAL A 266 9.54 -3.97 -5.17
N THR A 267 8.56 -3.47 -4.41
CA THR A 267 8.74 -3.17 -2.98
C THR A 267 9.20 -4.40 -2.21
N GLN A 268 8.50 -5.53 -2.35
CA GLN A 268 8.81 -6.76 -1.61
C GLN A 268 10.19 -7.34 -1.97
N ALA A 269 10.56 -7.32 -3.25
CA ALA A 269 11.84 -7.84 -3.70
C ALA A 269 13.01 -6.92 -3.33
N ALA A 270 12.81 -5.60 -3.34
CA ALA A 270 13.82 -4.63 -2.92
C ALA A 270 14.10 -4.71 -1.42
N ASP A 271 13.08 -4.91 -0.59
CA ASP A 271 13.23 -5.02 0.87
C ASP A 271 13.93 -6.32 1.29
N ASP A 272 13.55 -7.44 0.70
CA ASP A 272 14.08 -8.76 1.04
C ASP A 272 15.45 -9.05 0.38
N GLY A 273 15.65 -8.54 -0.85
CA GLY A 273 16.81 -8.81 -1.70
C GLY A 273 17.84 -7.69 -1.78
N ARG A 274 17.91 -6.76 -0.81
CA ARG A 274 18.77 -5.55 -0.87
C ARG A 274 20.23 -5.82 -1.28
N ALA A 275 20.80 -6.94 -0.88
CA ALA A 275 22.16 -7.32 -1.23
C ALA A 275 22.31 -7.81 -2.68
N GLY A 276 21.20 -8.16 -3.35
CA GLY A 276 21.19 -8.75 -4.69
C GLY A 276 20.59 -7.88 -5.78
N VAL A 277 20.12 -6.66 -5.46
CA VAL A 277 19.55 -5.76 -6.47
C VAL A 277 20.67 -5.11 -7.28
N ASP A 278 20.68 -5.37 -8.58
CA ASP A 278 21.58 -4.69 -9.52
C ASP A 278 21.21 -3.20 -9.60
N PRO A 279 22.18 -2.28 -9.39
CA PRO A 279 21.89 -0.84 -9.43
C PRO A 279 21.34 -0.35 -10.78
N GLY A 280 21.77 -0.96 -11.88
CA GLY A 280 21.28 -0.63 -13.21
C GLY A 280 19.82 -1.02 -13.39
N GLU A 281 19.43 -2.21 -12.91
CA GLU A 281 18.03 -2.67 -12.94
C GLU A 281 17.15 -1.82 -12.01
N ALA A 282 17.64 -1.46 -10.84
CA ALA A 282 16.92 -0.54 -9.93
C ALA A 282 16.64 0.82 -10.58
N VAL A 283 17.61 1.36 -11.30
CA VAL A 283 17.45 2.61 -12.08
C VAL A 283 16.41 2.46 -13.20
N GLN A 284 16.44 1.36 -13.95
CA GLN A 284 15.47 1.12 -15.02
C GLN A 284 14.04 0.99 -14.46
N LEU A 285 13.86 0.24 -13.37
CA LEU A 285 12.58 0.16 -12.67
C LEU A 285 12.12 1.52 -12.14
N GLY A 286 13.05 2.31 -11.57
CA GLY A 286 12.76 3.67 -11.14
C GLY A 286 12.21 4.54 -12.26
N ARG A 287 12.79 4.45 -13.46
CA ARG A 287 12.28 5.14 -14.67
C ARG A 287 10.87 4.68 -15.03
N SER A 288 10.63 3.37 -15.04
CA SER A 288 9.31 2.82 -15.36
C SER A 288 8.25 3.26 -14.37
N LEU A 289 8.57 3.26 -13.06
CA LEU A 289 7.67 3.73 -12.01
C LEU A 289 7.40 5.24 -12.10
N ALA A 290 8.43 6.06 -12.32
CA ALA A 290 8.28 7.50 -12.51
C ALA A 290 7.43 7.80 -13.76
N GLY A 291 7.73 7.16 -14.88
CA GLY A 291 6.92 7.26 -16.10
C GLY A 291 5.48 6.76 -15.92
N PHE A 292 5.25 5.77 -15.06
CA PHE A 292 3.90 5.36 -14.69
C PHE A 292 3.16 6.47 -13.91
N LEU A 293 3.81 7.09 -12.92
CA LEU A 293 3.22 8.22 -12.17
C LEU A 293 2.86 9.41 -13.07
N GLU A 294 3.67 9.68 -14.10
CA GLU A 294 3.42 10.77 -15.06
C GLU A 294 2.28 10.46 -16.03
N ARG A 295 2.18 9.23 -16.52
CA ARG A 295 1.17 8.82 -17.50
C ARG A 295 -0.22 8.57 -16.90
N GLU A 296 -0.27 8.13 -15.65
CA GLU A 296 -1.49 7.68 -14.98
C GLU A 296 -1.85 8.65 -13.84
N LEU A 297 -1.76 9.97 -14.10
CA LEU A 297 -2.04 11.01 -13.10
C LEU A 297 -3.45 10.91 -12.52
N GLU A 298 -4.44 10.56 -13.35
CA GLU A 298 -5.84 10.39 -12.97
C GLU A 298 -6.17 8.96 -12.51
N ALA A 299 -5.15 8.09 -12.44
CA ALA A 299 -5.36 6.71 -12.06
C ALA A 299 -5.86 6.60 -10.61
N PHE A 300 -6.56 5.49 -10.37
CA PHE A 300 -7.01 5.10 -9.04
C PHE A 300 -5.88 5.27 -7.99
N TRP A 301 -6.10 6.09 -6.98
CA TRP A 301 -5.08 6.53 -6.02
C TRP A 301 -4.21 5.39 -5.41
N PRO A 302 -4.72 4.15 -5.16
CA PRO A 302 -3.88 3.06 -4.67
C PRO A 302 -2.77 2.65 -5.63
N SER A 303 -2.93 2.85 -6.94
CA SER A 303 -1.87 2.56 -7.89
C SER A 303 -0.74 3.58 -7.80
N ARG A 304 -1.07 4.86 -7.64
CA ARG A 304 -0.07 5.92 -7.37
C ARG A 304 0.65 5.67 -6.05
N TYR A 305 -0.10 5.30 -4.99
CA TYR A 305 0.45 4.94 -3.70
C TYR A 305 1.51 3.83 -3.81
N ARG A 306 1.18 2.71 -4.49
CA ARG A 306 2.10 1.58 -4.66
C ARG A 306 3.31 1.91 -5.53
N ALA A 307 3.16 2.75 -6.54
CA ALA A 307 4.29 3.20 -7.35
C ALA A 307 5.26 4.09 -6.54
N VAL A 308 4.73 4.97 -5.71
CA VAL A 308 5.51 5.81 -4.80
C VAL A 308 6.26 4.97 -3.76
N GLU A 309 5.59 4.01 -3.13
CA GLU A 309 6.18 3.04 -2.20
C GLU A 309 7.34 2.27 -2.84
N ALA A 310 7.14 1.78 -4.07
CA ALA A 310 8.16 1.05 -4.82
C ALA A 310 9.38 1.92 -5.16
N LEU A 311 9.18 3.18 -5.53
CA LEU A 311 10.28 4.13 -5.74
C LEU A 311 11.10 4.35 -4.46
N GLY A 312 10.43 4.49 -3.31
CA GLY A 312 11.09 4.58 -2.01
C GLY A 312 11.91 3.32 -1.68
N ALA A 313 11.36 2.14 -1.93
CA ALA A 313 12.02 0.86 -1.69
C ALA A 313 13.29 0.66 -2.55
N LEU A 314 13.29 1.15 -3.80
CA LEU A 314 14.46 1.11 -4.67
C LEU A 314 15.59 2.03 -4.21
N ARG A 315 15.29 3.08 -3.42
CA ARG A 315 16.25 4.04 -2.84
C ARG A 315 17.12 4.78 -3.86
N GLN A 316 16.69 4.88 -5.12
CA GLN A 316 17.40 5.57 -6.18
C GLN A 316 16.83 6.98 -6.35
N ALA A 317 17.67 8.02 -6.21
CA ALA A 317 17.25 9.39 -6.44
C ALA A 317 17.33 9.79 -7.93
N SER A 318 18.22 9.17 -8.69
CA SER A 318 18.53 9.52 -10.09
C SER A 318 18.09 8.41 -11.04
N ALA A 319 17.58 8.80 -12.20
CA ALA A 319 17.26 7.89 -13.30
C ALA A 319 18.49 7.48 -14.12
N ASN A 320 19.68 7.96 -13.76
CA ASN A 320 20.95 7.58 -14.36
C ASN A 320 22.05 7.58 -13.29
N LEU A 321 22.78 6.49 -13.17
CA LEU A 321 23.84 6.34 -12.18
C LEU A 321 25.01 7.33 -12.39
N ASN A 322 25.24 7.75 -13.65
CA ASN A 322 26.32 8.64 -14.03
C ASN A 322 25.92 10.13 -14.05
N GLU A 323 24.64 10.44 -13.84
CA GLU A 323 24.16 11.82 -13.81
C GLU A 323 23.83 12.26 -12.40
N PRO A 324 24.26 13.45 -11.99
CA PRO A 324 23.93 13.98 -10.67
C PRO A 324 22.47 14.45 -10.57
N LYS A 325 21.68 14.38 -11.65
CA LYS A 325 20.28 14.84 -11.68
C LYS A 325 19.36 13.86 -10.94
N ALA A 326 18.73 14.36 -9.89
CA ALA A 326 17.85 13.56 -9.04
C ALA A 326 16.41 13.50 -9.59
N THR A 327 16.25 12.99 -10.83
CA THR A 327 14.97 13.00 -11.56
C THR A 327 13.90 12.14 -10.91
N LEU A 328 14.24 10.99 -10.31
CA LEU A 328 13.28 10.16 -9.59
C LEU A 328 12.79 10.84 -8.30
N ALA A 329 13.69 11.55 -7.62
CA ALA A 329 13.31 12.38 -6.49
C ALA A 329 12.38 13.54 -6.90
N ALA A 330 12.59 14.12 -8.09
CA ALA A 330 11.71 15.17 -8.63
C ALA A 330 10.29 14.62 -8.90
N SER A 331 10.16 13.43 -9.47
CA SER A 331 8.84 12.80 -9.67
C SER A 331 8.11 12.56 -8.34
N LEU A 332 8.82 12.12 -7.29
CA LEU A 332 8.23 11.97 -5.95
C LEU A 332 7.87 13.32 -5.31
N LEU A 333 8.72 14.34 -5.49
CA LEU A 333 8.45 15.69 -4.98
C LEU A 333 7.24 16.32 -5.68
N ALA A 334 7.05 16.06 -6.97
CA ALA A 334 5.85 16.47 -7.70
C ALA A 334 4.57 15.89 -7.10
N VAL A 335 4.59 14.59 -6.73
CA VAL A 335 3.47 13.94 -6.05
C VAL A 335 3.23 14.53 -4.65
N LEU A 336 4.29 14.79 -3.89
CA LEU A 336 4.20 15.40 -2.56
C LEU A 336 3.63 16.82 -2.60
N ALA A 337 4.05 17.61 -3.60
CA ALA A 337 3.66 19.00 -3.79
C ALA A 337 2.24 19.16 -4.40
N ASP A 338 1.69 18.09 -4.98
CA ASP A 338 0.35 18.12 -5.60
C ASP A 338 -0.75 18.21 -4.53
N PRO A 339 -1.47 19.34 -4.38
CA PRO A 339 -2.52 19.49 -3.38
C PRO A 339 -3.77 18.66 -3.68
N GLN A 340 -3.92 18.17 -4.92
CA GLN A 340 -5.03 17.31 -5.33
C GLN A 340 -4.74 15.83 -5.06
N ALA A 341 -3.49 15.47 -4.81
CA ALA A 341 -3.15 14.10 -4.46
C ALA A 341 -3.69 13.75 -3.06
N ARG A 342 -4.22 12.55 -2.93
CA ARG A 342 -4.77 12.04 -1.66
C ARG A 342 -3.72 12.12 -0.53
N PRO A 343 -4.14 12.44 0.72
CA PRO A 343 -3.24 12.52 1.88
C PRO A 343 -2.32 11.30 2.03
N GLN A 344 -2.86 10.09 1.77
CA GLN A 344 -2.11 8.85 1.83
C GLN A 344 -0.96 8.79 0.82
N VAL A 345 -1.21 9.25 -0.41
CA VAL A 345 -0.20 9.26 -1.47
C VAL A 345 0.88 10.29 -1.19
N ARG A 346 0.51 11.46 -0.66
CA ARG A 346 1.46 12.52 -0.25
C ARG A 346 2.33 12.08 0.93
N ALA A 347 1.73 11.45 1.94
CA ALA A 347 2.47 10.92 3.08
C ALA A 347 3.48 9.85 2.67
N GLU A 348 3.07 8.95 1.77
CA GLU A 348 3.96 7.93 1.21
C GLU A 348 5.07 8.55 0.36
N ALA A 349 4.79 9.62 -0.43
CA ALA A 349 5.81 10.33 -1.18
C ALA A 349 6.85 11.00 -0.26
N ALA A 350 6.41 11.53 0.88
CA ALA A 350 7.30 12.05 1.90
C ALA A 350 8.21 10.95 2.48
N TRP A 351 7.63 9.80 2.84
CA TRP A 351 8.40 8.64 3.29
C TRP A 351 9.40 8.17 2.22
N ALA A 352 8.95 8.01 0.97
CA ALA A 352 9.77 7.58 -0.14
C ALA A 352 10.96 8.52 -0.38
N LEU A 353 10.74 9.85 -0.35
CA LEU A 353 11.81 10.86 -0.46
C LEU A 353 12.84 10.72 0.66
N GLY A 354 12.41 10.42 1.88
CA GLY A 354 13.30 10.15 3.02
C GLY A 354 14.11 8.86 2.88
N MET A 355 13.65 7.91 2.05
CA MET A 355 14.34 6.65 1.78
C MET A 355 15.40 6.76 0.68
N LEU A 356 15.33 7.78 -0.19
CA LEU A 356 16.23 7.92 -1.32
C LEU A 356 17.68 8.19 -0.89
N ARG A 357 18.59 7.76 -1.74
CA ARG A 357 20.04 7.97 -1.59
C ARG A 357 20.53 8.84 -2.74
N PRO A 358 20.50 10.18 -2.59
CA PRO A 358 21.03 11.06 -3.61
C PRO A 358 22.53 10.85 -3.75
N ASN A 359 23.03 11.03 -4.97
CA ASN A 359 24.46 10.95 -5.25
C ASN A 359 25.19 12.08 -4.52
N VAL A 360 26.19 11.73 -3.71
CA VAL A 360 27.03 12.69 -2.98
C VAL A 360 27.77 13.67 -3.91
N GLN A 361 27.92 13.33 -5.19
CA GLN A 361 28.46 14.22 -6.21
C GLN A 361 27.48 15.29 -6.67
N ASN A 362 26.21 15.24 -6.22
CA ASN A 362 25.24 16.31 -6.44
C ASN A 362 25.33 17.34 -5.28
N PRO A 363 26.20 18.35 -5.36
CA PRO A 363 26.47 19.26 -4.23
C PRO A 363 25.28 20.20 -3.92
N ARG A 364 24.25 20.23 -4.77
CA ARG A 364 23.10 21.14 -4.65
C ARG A 364 21.76 20.42 -4.51
N TYR A 365 21.77 19.17 -4.02
CA TYR A 365 20.51 18.50 -3.70
C TYR A 365 19.83 19.22 -2.52
N ASN A 366 18.59 19.68 -2.75
CA ASN A 366 17.89 20.60 -1.85
C ASN A 366 16.98 19.84 -0.88
N PHE A 367 17.53 19.42 0.26
CA PHE A 367 16.76 18.74 1.32
C PHE A 367 15.82 19.71 2.05
N GLU A 368 16.16 21.01 2.13
CA GLU A 368 15.31 22.02 2.74
C GLU A 368 14.00 22.19 1.98
N LEU A 369 14.05 22.22 0.64
CA LEU A 369 12.86 22.24 -0.21
C LEU A 369 11.97 21.03 0.04
N ILE A 370 12.55 19.82 0.09
CA ILE A 370 11.79 18.59 0.38
C ILE A 370 11.13 18.69 1.76
N ALA A 371 11.87 19.07 2.80
CA ALA A 371 11.35 19.22 4.15
C ALA A 371 10.20 20.25 4.20
N HIS A 372 10.33 21.37 3.48
CA HIS A 372 9.29 22.39 3.39
C HIS A 372 7.99 21.84 2.79
N HIS A 373 8.08 21.09 1.67
CA HIS A 373 6.90 20.44 1.08
C HIS A 373 6.31 19.34 1.98
N MET A 374 7.14 18.59 2.72
CA MET A 374 6.65 17.66 3.75
C MET A 374 5.89 18.39 4.85
N GLY A 375 6.39 19.55 5.30
CA GLY A 375 5.69 20.41 6.24
C GLY A 375 4.35 20.90 5.70
N GLY A 376 4.31 21.36 4.44
CA GLY A 376 3.08 21.75 3.77
C GLY A 376 2.05 20.61 3.71
N ALA A 377 2.47 19.43 3.29
CA ALA A 377 1.61 18.24 3.27
C ALA A 377 1.10 17.86 4.66
N ALA A 378 1.95 17.94 5.69
CA ALA A 378 1.54 17.69 7.08
C ALA A 378 0.50 18.70 7.58
N ALA A 379 0.63 19.97 7.21
CA ALA A 379 -0.35 21.01 7.54
C ALA A 379 -1.69 20.73 6.85
N ASP A 380 -1.68 20.38 5.56
CA ASP A 380 -2.89 20.06 4.81
C ASP A 380 -3.61 18.81 5.37
N ILE A 381 -2.88 17.76 5.73
CA ILE A 381 -3.44 16.59 6.41
C ILE A 381 -4.03 16.98 7.76
N GLY A 382 -3.36 17.84 8.50
CA GLY A 382 -3.84 18.37 9.77
C GLY A 382 -5.14 19.18 9.62
N ASP A 383 -5.28 20.00 8.59
CA ASP A 383 -6.52 20.74 8.28
C ASP A 383 -7.68 19.78 7.99
N VAL A 384 -7.46 18.70 7.23
CA VAL A 384 -8.48 17.67 7.00
C VAL A 384 -8.87 16.98 8.31
N ILE A 385 -7.91 16.70 9.21
CA ILE A 385 -8.20 16.14 10.54
C ILE A 385 -9.05 17.11 11.36
N VAL A 386 -8.78 18.41 11.31
CA VAL A 386 -9.58 19.44 12.01
C VAL A 386 -10.99 19.50 11.46
N ALA A 387 -11.15 19.49 10.14
CA ALA A 387 -12.46 19.58 9.48
C ALA A 387 -13.33 18.33 9.71
N GLU A 388 -12.76 17.16 9.61
CA GLU A 388 -13.49 15.88 9.60
C GLU A 388 -13.42 15.13 10.94
N GLY A 389 -12.45 15.47 11.78
CA GLY A 389 -12.06 14.68 12.95
C GLY A 389 -13.14 14.52 14.01
N THR A 390 -14.08 15.48 14.13
CA THR A 390 -15.22 15.38 15.04
C THR A 390 -16.32 14.49 14.50
N ALA A 391 -16.58 14.55 13.19
CA ALA A 391 -17.65 13.80 12.53
C ALA A 391 -17.24 12.34 12.25
N ASN A 392 -15.97 12.11 11.93
CA ASN A 392 -15.47 10.78 11.54
C ASN A 392 -14.18 10.39 12.28
N PRO A 393 -14.32 9.81 13.50
CA PRO A 393 -13.16 9.42 14.33
C PRO A 393 -12.22 8.41 13.67
N VAL A 394 -12.77 7.46 12.93
CA VAL A 394 -11.97 6.41 12.26
C VAL A 394 -11.12 7.02 11.14
N PHE A 395 -11.68 7.95 10.40
CA PHE A 395 -10.95 8.66 9.35
C PHE A 395 -9.83 9.52 9.94
N ALA A 396 -10.11 10.27 11.02
CA ALA A 396 -9.09 11.05 11.71
C ALA A 396 -7.93 10.18 12.23
N THR A 397 -8.22 8.98 12.75
CA THR A 397 -7.18 8.04 13.17
C THR A 397 -6.30 7.60 11.99
N ARG A 398 -6.91 7.28 10.86
CA ARG A 398 -6.16 6.92 9.63
C ARG A 398 -5.27 8.06 9.14
N LEU A 399 -5.74 9.30 9.22
CA LEU A 399 -4.94 10.47 8.85
C LEU A 399 -3.81 10.74 9.85
N ALA A 400 -4.02 10.50 11.14
CA ALA A 400 -2.96 10.58 12.14
C ALA A 400 -1.85 9.54 11.86
N ASP A 401 -2.22 8.32 11.42
CA ASP A 401 -1.24 7.32 10.98
C ASP A 401 -0.45 7.81 9.75
N GLN A 402 -1.09 8.52 8.81
CA GLN A 402 -0.39 9.10 7.66
C GLN A 402 0.61 10.20 8.07
N LEU A 403 0.28 11.01 9.08
CA LEU A 403 1.24 11.97 9.64
C LEU A 403 2.47 11.28 10.24
N LEU A 404 2.30 10.10 10.86
CA LEU A 404 3.44 9.31 11.36
C LEU A 404 4.30 8.74 10.23
N VAL A 405 3.68 8.29 9.11
CA VAL A 405 4.41 7.87 7.90
C VAL A 405 5.23 9.03 7.35
N LEU A 406 4.61 10.20 7.17
CA LEU A 406 5.28 11.40 6.70
C LEU A 406 6.43 11.80 7.64
N LEU A 407 6.20 11.81 8.95
CA LEU A 407 7.20 12.13 9.97
C LEU A 407 8.42 11.21 9.85
N SER A 408 8.21 9.91 9.62
CA SER A 408 9.29 8.95 9.44
C SER A 408 10.15 9.25 8.19
N GLY A 409 9.58 9.89 7.17
CA GLY A 409 10.33 10.38 6.01
C GLY A 409 11.36 11.46 6.37
N ILE A 410 11.07 12.32 7.35
CA ILE A 410 12.01 13.37 7.82
C ILE A 410 12.99 12.77 8.85
N GLU A 411 12.46 12.11 9.86
CA GLU A 411 13.22 11.60 11.02
C GLU A 411 14.03 10.35 10.71
N GLY A 412 13.46 9.48 9.88
CA GLY A 412 14.00 8.19 9.51
C GLY A 412 13.62 7.06 10.45
N ASP A 413 13.70 5.83 9.93
CA ASP A 413 13.57 4.61 10.71
C ASP A 413 14.92 4.27 11.36
N PRO A 414 15.00 4.11 12.68
CA PRO A 414 16.23 3.73 13.36
C PRO A 414 16.78 2.37 12.94
N GLN A 415 15.92 1.48 12.45
CA GLN A 415 16.33 0.15 11.97
C GLN A 415 16.88 0.17 10.55
N ILE A 416 16.64 1.23 9.80
CA ILE A 416 17.06 1.38 8.41
C ILE A 416 18.18 2.41 8.33
N ARG A 417 19.39 1.94 8.04
CA ARG A 417 20.56 2.83 7.91
C ARG A 417 20.32 3.88 6.80
N ASN A 418 20.63 5.14 7.11
CA ASN A 418 20.49 6.29 6.20
C ASN A 418 19.06 6.50 5.68
N ALA A 419 18.04 6.11 6.43
CA ALA A 419 16.65 6.46 6.16
C ALA A 419 16.29 7.77 6.87
N GLY A 420 15.47 8.61 6.21
CA GLY A 420 15.05 9.92 6.70
C GLY A 420 16.01 11.05 6.31
N LEU A 421 15.45 12.22 5.97
CA LEU A 421 16.23 13.37 5.47
C LEU A 421 17.40 13.75 6.40
N LEU A 422 17.20 13.68 7.71
CA LEU A 422 18.24 14.05 8.69
C LEU A 422 19.36 13.01 8.85
N ARG A 423 19.16 11.78 8.35
CA ARG A 423 20.11 10.66 8.48
C ARG A 423 20.79 10.29 7.18
N VAL A 424 20.44 10.95 6.08
CA VAL A 424 21.11 10.73 4.80
C VAL A 424 22.55 11.19 4.92
N ASP A 425 23.47 10.32 4.49
CA ASP A 425 24.91 10.64 4.42
C ASP A 425 25.20 11.49 3.17
N HIS A 426 24.96 12.78 3.30
CA HIS A 426 25.16 13.75 2.22
C HIS A 426 25.65 15.09 2.80
N PRO A 427 26.64 15.75 2.19
CA PRO A 427 27.24 16.98 2.72
C PRO A 427 26.23 18.12 2.91
N ASN A 428 25.24 18.25 2.03
CA ASN A 428 24.22 19.30 2.13
C ASN A 428 23.29 19.16 3.34
N VAL A 429 23.12 17.94 3.87
CA VAL A 429 22.30 17.74 5.08
C VAL A 429 22.88 18.53 6.26
N ALA A 430 24.20 18.57 6.40
CA ALA A 430 24.84 19.33 7.47
C ALA A 430 24.50 20.84 7.38
N ASN A 431 24.55 21.41 6.17
CA ASN A 431 24.28 22.82 5.92
C ASN A 431 22.81 23.20 6.10
N GLN A 432 21.89 22.29 5.75
CA GLN A 432 20.43 22.50 5.77
C GLN A 432 19.78 21.93 7.03
N ARG A 433 20.56 21.31 7.93
CA ARG A 433 20.07 20.60 9.11
C ARG A 433 19.15 21.43 10.00
N ALA A 434 19.50 22.69 10.25
CA ALA A 434 18.70 23.56 11.12
C ALA A 434 17.31 23.84 10.53
N ALA A 435 17.21 24.07 9.23
CA ALA A 435 15.93 24.26 8.53
C ALA A 435 15.08 22.99 8.57
N ILE A 436 15.69 21.84 8.22
CA ILE A 436 15.01 20.52 8.26
C ILE A 436 14.52 20.21 9.68
N GLN A 437 15.35 20.47 10.72
CA GLN A 437 15.00 20.23 12.11
C GLN A 437 13.84 21.12 12.57
N GLY A 438 13.82 22.39 12.15
CA GLY A 438 12.72 23.30 12.45
C GLY A 438 11.39 22.81 11.91
N VAL A 439 11.35 22.30 10.68
CA VAL A 439 10.15 21.67 10.10
C VAL A 439 9.79 20.38 10.84
N LEU A 440 10.77 19.51 11.12
CA LEU A 440 10.55 18.26 11.86
C LEU A 440 9.86 18.51 13.20
N ASP A 441 10.35 19.48 13.98
CA ASP A 441 9.81 19.75 15.30
C ASP A 441 8.33 20.18 15.23
N ARG A 442 7.97 20.99 14.24
CA ARG A 442 6.58 21.42 14.01
C ARG A 442 5.69 20.29 13.48
N VAL A 443 6.17 19.49 12.52
CA VAL A 443 5.43 18.30 12.04
C VAL A 443 5.18 17.31 13.18
N ARG A 444 6.17 17.13 14.06
CA ARG A 444 6.03 16.27 15.25
C ARG A 444 4.95 16.77 16.21
N GLU A 445 4.82 18.09 16.40
CA GLU A 445 3.75 18.70 17.20
C GLU A 445 2.37 18.41 16.59
N VAL A 446 2.20 18.57 15.26
CA VAL A 446 0.95 18.24 14.54
C VAL A 446 0.63 16.75 14.67
N ALA A 447 1.60 15.87 14.41
CA ALA A 447 1.40 14.43 14.49
C ALA A 447 1.03 13.98 15.92
N ARG A 448 1.68 14.52 16.93
CA ARG A 448 1.36 14.23 18.35
C ARG A 448 -0.07 14.66 18.68
N ALA A 449 -0.46 15.90 18.35
CA ALA A 449 -1.81 16.40 18.61
C ALA A 449 -2.88 15.54 17.87
N ALA A 450 -2.63 15.14 16.64
CA ALA A 450 -3.52 14.27 15.87
C ALA A 450 -3.68 12.87 16.48
N VAL A 451 -2.59 12.26 16.99
CA VAL A 451 -2.63 10.98 17.69
C VAL A 451 -3.39 11.10 19.03
N GLU A 452 -3.22 12.19 19.77
CA GLU A 452 -3.99 12.42 20.99
C GLU A 452 -5.49 12.63 20.70
N LEU A 453 -5.82 13.34 19.61
CA LEU A 453 -7.20 13.48 19.14
C LEU A 453 -7.81 12.10 18.78
N SER A 454 -7.07 11.24 18.09
CA SER A 454 -7.56 9.91 17.71
C SER A 454 -7.93 9.02 18.90
N ARG A 455 -7.28 9.23 20.06
CA ARG A 455 -7.50 8.51 21.31
C ARG A 455 -8.56 9.15 22.21
N SER A 456 -9.03 10.36 21.89
CA SER A 456 -9.97 11.12 22.70
C SER A 456 -11.41 10.76 22.38
N ALA A 457 -12.31 10.95 23.37
CA ALA A 457 -13.76 10.75 23.21
C ALA A 457 -14.55 11.88 23.86
N GLY A 458 -15.80 12.06 23.45
CA GLY A 458 -16.73 13.01 24.05
C GLY A 458 -16.23 14.46 24.03
N VAL A 459 -16.40 15.17 25.14
CA VAL A 459 -16.09 16.61 25.26
C VAL A 459 -14.60 16.92 25.03
N GLN A 460 -13.70 16.00 25.38
CA GLN A 460 -12.26 16.20 25.18
C GLN A 460 -11.91 16.31 23.70
N ARG A 461 -12.71 15.72 22.82
CA ARG A 461 -12.45 15.72 21.39
C ARG A 461 -12.44 17.13 20.79
N ALA A 462 -13.38 18.00 21.17
CA ALA A 462 -13.41 19.38 20.69
C ALA A 462 -12.15 20.16 21.12
N GLN A 463 -11.68 19.97 22.36
CA GLN A 463 -10.43 20.56 22.84
C GLN A 463 -9.24 20.05 22.04
N ARG A 464 -9.13 18.73 21.82
CA ARG A 464 -8.02 18.13 21.03
C ARG A 464 -8.04 18.56 19.59
N THR A 465 -9.22 18.77 18.99
CA THR A 465 -9.34 19.36 17.64
C THR A 465 -8.74 20.77 17.59
N ALA A 466 -9.01 21.60 18.61
CA ALA A 466 -8.42 22.93 18.70
C ALA A 466 -6.88 22.89 18.87
N GLU A 467 -6.35 21.89 19.59
CA GLU A 467 -4.91 21.68 19.73
C GLU A 467 -4.26 21.30 18.38
N VAL A 468 -4.92 20.43 17.58
CA VAL A 468 -4.45 20.13 16.22
C VAL A 468 -4.45 21.40 15.36
N ALA A 469 -5.54 22.19 15.39
CA ALA A 469 -5.63 23.44 14.64
C ALA A 469 -4.51 24.43 15.01
N ALA A 470 -4.22 24.60 16.31
CA ALA A 470 -3.16 25.45 16.79
C ALA A 470 -1.77 24.97 16.30
N ALA A 471 -1.50 23.66 16.35
CA ALA A 471 -0.25 23.08 15.85
C ALA A 471 -0.09 23.27 14.35
N VAL A 472 -1.16 23.10 13.56
CA VAL A 472 -1.18 23.34 12.10
C VAL A 472 -0.88 24.81 11.79
N GLN A 473 -1.52 25.75 12.50
CA GLN A 473 -1.24 27.19 12.33
C GLN A 473 0.21 27.53 12.66
N ALA A 474 0.77 26.96 13.73
CA ALA A 474 2.17 27.17 14.10
C ALA A 474 3.13 26.62 13.04
N LEU A 475 2.82 25.46 12.43
CA LEU A 475 3.59 24.90 11.33
C LEU A 475 3.51 25.80 10.09
N ARG A 476 2.34 26.26 9.67
CA ARG A 476 2.17 27.18 8.53
C ARG A 476 2.92 28.51 8.75
N ALA A 477 2.84 29.07 9.95
CA ALA A 477 3.58 30.29 10.30
C ALA A 477 5.10 30.07 10.22
N HIS A 478 5.60 28.91 10.66
CA HIS A 478 7.01 28.55 10.54
C HIS A 478 7.45 28.44 9.07
N LEU A 479 6.68 27.73 8.24
CA LEU A 479 6.98 27.59 6.80
C LEU A 479 6.97 28.93 6.07
N ALA A 480 6.02 29.80 6.35
CA ALA A 480 5.96 31.15 5.77
C ALA A 480 7.13 32.04 6.19
N LYS A 481 7.64 31.89 7.42
CA LYS A 481 8.77 32.67 7.94
C LYS A 481 10.11 32.19 7.40
N SER A 482 10.22 30.93 7.06
CA SER A 482 11.47 30.29 6.66
C SER A 482 11.30 29.53 5.33
N PRO A 483 11.01 30.24 4.22
CA PRO A 483 10.92 29.59 2.92
C PRO A 483 12.32 29.14 2.45
N PRO A 484 12.44 28.04 1.70
CA PRO A 484 13.70 27.62 1.10
C PRO A 484 14.20 28.70 0.12
N ALA A 485 15.52 28.92 0.12
CA ALA A 485 16.14 29.93 -0.73
C ALA A 485 16.08 29.58 -2.22
N ASP A 486 16.03 28.29 -2.57
CA ASP A 486 15.96 27.78 -3.93
C ASP A 486 14.73 26.86 -4.06
N LEU A 487 13.97 27.03 -5.14
CA LEU A 487 12.78 26.23 -5.44
C LEU A 487 13.09 25.06 -6.39
N ALA A 488 14.34 24.91 -6.83
CA ALA A 488 14.78 23.75 -7.60
C ALA A 488 15.36 22.66 -6.66
N LEU A 489 15.04 21.40 -6.96
CA LEU A 489 15.56 20.26 -6.20
C LEU A 489 17.04 20.00 -6.46
N PHE A 490 17.50 20.30 -7.68
CA PHE A 490 18.90 20.21 -8.13
C PHE A 490 19.16 21.24 -9.23
N PRO A 491 20.41 21.57 -9.57
CA PRO A 491 20.73 22.53 -10.62
C PRO A 491 20.07 22.16 -11.95
N ASP A 492 19.47 23.13 -12.60
CA ASP A 492 18.72 22.97 -13.86
C ASP A 492 17.54 21.97 -13.78
N GLY A 493 17.10 21.66 -12.56
CA GLY A 493 15.93 20.82 -12.31
C GLY A 493 14.62 21.60 -12.37
N PRO A 494 13.48 20.87 -12.29
CA PRO A 494 12.18 21.52 -12.19
C PRO A 494 12.07 22.33 -10.89
N THR A 495 11.38 23.46 -10.96
CA THR A 495 11.03 24.24 -9.78
C THR A 495 9.71 23.78 -9.19
N PHE A 496 9.63 23.79 -7.86
CA PHE A 496 8.44 23.42 -7.11
C PHE A 496 7.93 24.63 -6.35
N PRO A 497 6.86 25.29 -6.85
CA PRO A 497 6.32 26.48 -6.19
C PRO A 497 5.77 26.11 -4.81
N LEU A 498 5.96 27.00 -3.85
CA LEU A 498 5.40 26.85 -2.52
C LEU A 498 3.91 27.18 -2.57
N ALA A 499 3.11 26.46 -1.76
CA ALA A 499 1.71 26.80 -1.61
C ALA A 499 1.57 28.24 -1.09
N PRO A 500 0.64 29.04 -1.64
CA PRO A 500 0.40 30.38 -1.13
C PRO A 500 -0.02 30.30 0.34
N PRO A 501 0.38 31.27 1.19
CA PRO A 501 -0.02 31.28 2.59
C PRO A 501 -1.54 31.30 2.69
N ALA A 502 -2.08 30.52 3.64
CA ALA A 502 -3.52 30.45 3.89
C ALA A 502 -4.06 31.88 4.17
N GLY A 503 -4.95 32.37 3.32
CA GLY A 503 -5.50 33.73 3.36
C GLY A 503 -5.25 34.54 2.08
N ALA A 504 -4.16 34.30 1.34
CA ALA A 504 -3.89 35.02 0.10
C ALA A 504 -4.86 34.65 -1.06
N ALA A 505 -5.48 33.48 -0.98
CA ALA A 505 -6.50 33.06 -1.97
C ALA A 505 -7.82 33.81 -1.83
N ALA A 506 -8.16 34.30 -0.63
CA ALA A 506 -9.40 35.06 -0.40
C ALA A 506 -9.33 36.50 -0.94
N GLU A 507 -8.16 37.13 -0.88
CA GLU A 507 -7.99 38.50 -1.41
C GLU A 507 -7.99 38.56 -2.94
N ASN A 508 -7.59 37.48 -3.63
CA ASN A 508 -7.57 37.45 -5.09
C ASN A 508 -8.89 36.99 -5.73
N ALA A 509 -9.84 36.44 -4.95
CA ALA A 509 -11.15 36.06 -5.46
C ALA A 509 -12.02 37.27 -5.83
N ASP A 510 -11.81 38.42 -5.17
CA ASP A 510 -12.52 39.68 -5.48
C ASP A 510 -11.93 40.43 -6.71
N ALA A 511 -10.76 40.00 -7.20
CA ALA A 511 -10.10 40.57 -8.37
C ALA A 511 -10.34 39.78 -9.68
N ALA A 512 -11.31 38.89 -9.71
CA ALA A 512 -11.66 38.18 -10.95
C ALA A 512 -12.11 39.20 -12.00
N PRO A 513 -11.50 39.27 -13.19
CA PRO A 513 -11.93 40.18 -14.25
C PRO A 513 -13.35 39.83 -14.63
N ALA A 514 -14.19 40.90 -14.74
CA ALA A 514 -15.57 40.77 -15.18
C ALA A 514 -15.62 39.93 -16.47
N PRO A 515 -16.59 39.00 -16.59
CA PRO A 515 -16.69 38.15 -17.78
C PRO A 515 -16.80 39.04 -19.01
N PRO A 516 -16.14 38.72 -20.13
CA PRO A 516 -16.23 39.51 -21.36
C PRO A 516 -17.67 39.59 -21.79
N ALA A 517 -18.15 40.82 -22.07
CA ALA A 517 -19.50 41.08 -22.55
C ALA A 517 -19.80 40.16 -23.75
N SER A 518 -20.89 39.39 -23.66
CA SER A 518 -21.35 38.52 -24.73
C SER A 518 -21.49 39.31 -26.04
N PRO A 519 -20.96 38.79 -27.16
CA PRO A 519 -21.11 39.48 -28.44
C PRO A 519 -22.59 39.56 -28.79
N THR A 520 -23.08 40.80 -28.97
CA THR A 520 -24.41 41.13 -29.45
C THR A 520 -24.65 40.36 -30.75
N ALA A 521 -25.69 39.54 -30.79
CA ALA A 521 -26.12 38.79 -31.94
C ALA A 521 -26.32 39.70 -33.14
N ALA A 522 -25.46 39.58 -34.14
CA ALA A 522 -25.62 40.26 -35.43
C ALA A 522 -26.86 39.71 -36.14
N ALA A 523 -27.76 40.64 -36.49
CA ALA A 523 -29.02 40.36 -37.19
C ALA A 523 -28.74 39.62 -38.52
N ALA A 524 -29.43 38.52 -38.75
CA ALA A 524 -29.40 37.76 -39.99
C ALA A 524 -29.90 38.62 -41.20
N PRO A 525 -29.26 38.56 -42.36
CA PRO A 525 -29.74 39.22 -43.54
C PRO A 525 -30.99 38.51 -44.09
N LYS A 526 -32.03 39.30 -44.35
CA LYS A 526 -33.25 38.84 -45.04
C LYS A 526 -32.94 38.45 -46.45
N SER A 527 -33.19 37.20 -46.81
CA SER A 527 -33.16 36.67 -48.18
C SER A 527 -34.31 37.31 -49.00
N ARG A 528 -33.92 37.81 -50.17
CA ARG A 528 -34.80 37.99 -51.31
C ARG A 528 -34.71 36.80 -52.24
#